data_10d68ef74a499d72346eb6f379b09ec0
#
_entry.id   10d68ef74a499d72346eb6f379b09ec0
#
_cell.length_a   1.000
_cell.length_b   1.000
_cell.length_c   1.000
_cell.angle_alpha   90.00
_cell.angle_beta   90.00
_cell.angle_gamma   90.00
#
_symmetry.space_group_name_H-M   'P 1'
#
loop_
_entity.id
_entity.type
_entity.pdbx_description
1 polymer ?
#
loop_
_entity_poly.entity_id
_entity_poly.type
_entity_poly.pdbx_seq_one_letter_code
_entity_poly.pdbx_strand_id
1 'polypeptide(L)'
;VLQIRDDWAVYMPAPISKVEAFGRYGPVPGVVKASDGTVQDRNDPQFVAWVHANRQRAYELYGIDPTATLDPATDGLATYFYHRFAAAGNRDNSTDTTNSDFLVGFQGQLTDTISVDFGARRTSYKYIEVGNGYVIASLANQAVDSGDYMLNDPFGADAATLKGFTATIGRNSFYKSAEVFGNVSFDLFEMGGGISNAVVGAEYREDRFQDVYDSLSQA
;
A
#
# COMPACT_ATOMS: atom_id res chain seq x y z
N VAL A 1 1.89 37.19 -3.68
CA VAL A 1 0.96 38.12 -4.32
C VAL A 1 1.80 39.24 -4.92
N LEU A 2 1.58 39.52 -6.19
CA LEU A 2 2.19 40.65 -6.89
C LEU A 2 1.07 41.64 -7.25
N GLN A 3 1.17 42.85 -6.75
CA GLN A 3 0.24 43.94 -7.12
C GLN A 3 0.61 44.49 -8.50
N ILE A 4 -0.32 44.48 -9.44
CA ILE A 4 -0.12 44.95 -10.82
C ILE A 4 -0.55 46.43 -10.93
N ARG A 5 -1.63 46.77 -10.23
CA ARG A 5 -2.23 48.10 -10.11
C ARG A 5 -2.79 48.23 -8.70
N ASP A 6 -3.21 49.43 -8.33
CA ASP A 6 -3.75 49.70 -6.99
C ASP A 6 -4.96 48.79 -6.64
N ASP A 7 -5.71 48.39 -7.65
CA ASP A 7 -6.96 47.61 -7.58
C ASP A 7 -6.83 46.16 -8.13
N TRP A 8 -5.64 45.74 -8.61
CA TRP A 8 -5.43 44.43 -9.19
C TRP A 8 -4.19 43.72 -8.62
N ALA A 9 -4.35 42.44 -8.32
CA ALA A 9 -3.26 41.62 -7.84
C ALA A 9 -3.25 40.23 -8.55
N VAL A 10 -2.04 39.68 -8.71
CA VAL A 10 -1.79 38.30 -9.11
C VAL A 10 -1.25 37.54 -7.93
N TYR A 11 -1.73 36.32 -7.75
CA TYR A 11 -1.19 35.39 -6.78
C TYR A 11 -0.78 34.08 -7.45
N MET A 12 0.41 33.57 -7.09
CA MET A 12 1.01 32.39 -7.72
C MET A 12 1.71 31.51 -6.69
N PRO A 13 1.00 30.82 -5.80
CA PRO A 13 1.61 29.80 -4.97
C PRO A 13 1.99 28.58 -5.83
N ALA A 14 3.19 28.04 -5.58
CA ALA A 14 3.73 26.90 -6.30
C ALA A 14 4.47 25.93 -5.34
N PRO A 15 3.83 25.39 -4.31
CA PRO A 15 4.48 24.46 -3.41
C PRO A 15 4.81 23.14 -4.10
N ILE A 16 6.02 22.67 -3.85
CA ILE A 16 6.48 21.35 -4.23
C ILE A 16 7.03 20.69 -2.97
N SER A 17 6.61 19.47 -2.72
CA SER A 17 7.14 18.64 -1.63
C SER A 17 7.54 17.26 -2.13
N LYS A 18 8.63 16.76 -1.58
CA LYS A 18 9.08 15.39 -1.77
C LYS A 18 9.28 14.74 -0.42
N VAL A 19 8.76 13.53 -0.26
CA VAL A 19 8.93 12.73 0.95
C VAL A 19 9.43 11.35 0.54
N GLU A 20 10.57 10.97 1.09
CA GLU A 20 11.10 9.61 0.97
C GLU A 20 11.03 8.96 2.34
N ALA A 21 10.52 7.74 2.39
CA ALA A 21 10.46 6.97 3.62
C ALA A 21 10.95 5.54 3.38
N PHE A 22 11.56 5.00 4.41
CA PHE A 22 12.02 3.61 4.44
C PHE A 22 11.47 2.93 5.68
N GLY A 23 10.91 1.75 5.49
CA GLY A 23 10.42 0.89 6.57
C GLY A 23 11.02 -0.49 6.47
N ARG A 24 11.49 -1.02 7.58
CA ARG A 24 11.93 -2.41 7.69
C ARG A 24 10.99 -3.18 8.58
N TYR A 25 10.42 -4.23 8.04
CA TYR A 25 9.50 -5.12 8.74
C TYR A 25 10.17 -6.48 8.98
N GLY A 26 9.67 -7.20 9.99
CA GLY A 26 10.11 -8.56 10.23
C GLY A 26 9.83 -9.48 9.03
N PRO A 27 10.44 -10.67 9.01
CA PRO A 27 10.23 -11.66 7.97
C PRO A 27 8.75 -11.97 7.75
N VAL A 28 8.38 -12.33 6.52
CA VAL A 28 6.98 -12.63 6.16
C VAL A 28 6.45 -13.75 7.04
N PRO A 29 5.33 -13.54 7.76
CA PRO A 29 4.58 -14.64 8.34
C PRO A 29 3.68 -15.24 7.26
N GLY A 30 3.62 -16.56 7.16
CA GLY A 30 2.78 -17.23 6.20
C GLY A 30 2.25 -18.55 6.72
N VAL A 31 1.15 -19.01 6.13
CA VAL A 31 0.63 -20.35 6.35
C VAL A 31 1.26 -21.25 5.29
N VAL A 32 1.99 -22.25 5.72
CA VAL A 32 2.59 -23.26 4.85
C VAL A 32 1.77 -24.53 4.98
N LYS A 33 1.32 -25.04 3.86
CA LYS A 33 0.72 -26.35 3.78
C LYS A 33 1.84 -27.37 3.54
N ALA A 34 2.14 -28.19 4.53
CA ALA A 34 2.92 -29.38 4.30
C ALA A 34 2.00 -30.41 3.65
N SER A 35 2.21 -30.69 2.38
CA SER A 35 1.46 -31.73 1.68
C SER A 35 2.00 -33.11 2.02
N ASP A 36 1.18 -34.10 1.81
CA ASP A 36 1.54 -35.51 1.98
C ASP A 36 2.74 -35.88 1.13
N GLY A 37 3.77 -36.40 1.74
CA GLY A 37 4.98 -36.81 1.06
C GLY A 37 6.05 -35.75 1.00
N THR A 38 5.80 -34.63 1.66
CA THR A 38 6.84 -33.65 1.82
C THR A 38 7.90 -34.09 2.81
N VAL A 39 8.99 -33.57 2.61
CA VAL A 39 10.32 -33.49 3.16
C VAL A 39 10.40 -33.26 4.67
N GLN A 40 9.36 -32.82 5.29
CA GLN A 40 9.14 -33.09 6.70
C GLN A 40 8.97 -34.61 6.79
N ASP A 41 10.11 -35.30 6.84
CA ASP A 41 10.12 -36.74 6.96
C ASP A 41 9.09 -37.11 8.01
N ARG A 42 8.00 -37.76 7.61
CA ARG A 42 6.95 -38.28 8.51
C ARG A 42 7.55 -39.12 9.62
N ASN A 43 8.74 -39.61 9.38
CA ASN A 43 9.53 -40.39 10.28
C ASN A 43 10.52 -39.54 11.09
N ASP A 44 10.59 -38.18 10.88
CA ASP A 44 11.38 -37.36 11.77
C ASP A 44 10.82 -37.46 13.20
N PRO A 45 11.57 -38.05 14.15
CA PRO A 45 11.12 -38.23 15.51
C PRO A 45 10.74 -36.93 16.20
N GLN A 46 11.36 -35.80 15.80
CA GLN A 46 11.06 -34.49 16.36
C GLN A 46 9.71 -33.94 15.86
N PHE A 47 9.40 -34.13 14.57
CA PHE A 47 8.10 -33.75 14.02
C PHE A 47 6.99 -34.57 14.61
N VAL A 48 7.15 -35.90 14.66
CA VAL A 48 6.20 -36.81 15.30
C VAL A 48 6.00 -36.47 16.77
N ALA A 49 7.07 -36.24 17.50
CA ALA A 49 7.01 -35.84 18.91
C ALA A 49 6.28 -34.50 19.10
N TRP A 50 6.50 -33.54 18.21
CA TRP A 50 5.80 -32.24 18.27
C TRP A 50 4.30 -32.39 18.00
N VAL A 51 3.90 -33.12 16.99
CA VAL A 51 2.49 -33.41 16.69
C VAL A 51 1.84 -34.13 17.87
N HIS A 52 2.50 -35.13 18.45
CA HIS A 52 2.01 -35.84 19.62
C HIS A 52 1.88 -34.93 20.87
N ALA A 53 2.85 -34.06 21.10
CA ALA A 53 2.84 -33.14 22.24
C ALA A 53 1.78 -32.02 22.09
N ASN A 54 1.37 -31.70 20.87
CA ASN A 54 0.45 -30.60 20.58
C ASN A 54 -0.92 -31.05 20.04
N ARG A 55 -1.29 -32.32 20.21
CA ARG A 55 -2.56 -32.88 19.69
C ARG A 55 -3.80 -32.07 20.05
N GLN A 56 -3.90 -31.65 21.30
CA GLN A 56 -5.03 -30.83 21.77
C GLN A 56 -5.11 -29.51 21.00
N ARG A 57 -3.97 -28.87 20.82
CA ARG A 57 -3.87 -27.60 20.07
C ARG A 57 -4.09 -27.79 18.58
N ALA A 58 -3.65 -28.90 18.03
CA ALA A 58 -3.92 -29.26 16.64
C ALA A 58 -5.43 -29.52 16.41
N TYR A 59 -6.11 -30.13 17.38
CA TYR A 59 -7.57 -30.29 17.36
C TYR A 59 -8.30 -28.94 17.46
N GLU A 60 -7.92 -28.11 18.42
CA GLU A 60 -8.51 -26.78 18.61
C GLU A 60 -8.35 -25.87 17.39
N LEU A 61 -7.19 -25.94 16.73
CA LEU A 61 -6.87 -25.11 15.57
C LEU A 61 -7.41 -25.66 14.25
N TYR A 62 -7.48 -26.99 14.11
CA TYR A 62 -7.70 -27.65 12.82
C TYR A 62 -8.79 -28.72 12.83
N GLY A 63 -9.47 -28.94 13.97
CA GLY A 63 -10.53 -29.93 14.08
C GLY A 63 -10.06 -31.39 14.03
N ILE A 64 -8.79 -31.66 14.32
CA ILE A 64 -8.21 -33.00 14.32
C ILE A 64 -8.56 -33.70 15.63
N ASP A 65 -9.23 -34.86 15.54
CA ASP A 65 -9.60 -35.64 16.72
C ASP A 65 -8.34 -36.08 17.52
N PRO A 66 -8.16 -35.60 18.79
CA PRO A 66 -7.00 -35.94 19.59
C PRO A 66 -6.94 -37.41 20.00
N THR A 67 -8.06 -38.15 19.88
CA THR A 67 -8.15 -39.58 20.20
C THR A 67 -7.88 -40.48 19.02
N ALA A 68 -7.86 -39.93 17.79
CA ALA A 68 -7.58 -40.70 16.59
C ALA A 68 -6.16 -41.22 16.61
N THR A 69 -6.00 -42.53 16.36
CA THR A 69 -4.70 -43.12 16.09
C THR A 69 -4.28 -42.70 14.70
N LEU A 70 -3.45 -41.66 14.63
CA LEU A 70 -2.92 -41.16 13.37
C LEU A 70 -1.88 -42.17 12.85
N ASP A 71 -2.18 -42.79 11.72
CA ASP A 71 -1.20 -43.56 10.96
C ASP A 71 -0.42 -42.56 10.07
N PRO A 72 0.86 -42.33 10.33
CA PRO A 72 1.67 -41.40 9.53
C PRO A 72 1.75 -41.78 8.05
N ALA A 73 1.45 -43.03 7.73
CA ALA A 73 1.52 -43.52 6.36
C ALA A 73 0.25 -43.32 5.56
N THR A 74 -0.92 -43.21 6.21
CA THR A 74 -2.23 -43.17 5.55
C THR A 74 -3.04 -41.92 5.89
N ASP A 75 -2.88 -41.39 7.07
CA ASP A 75 -3.58 -40.17 7.49
C ASP A 75 -2.77 -38.96 7.09
N GLY A 76 -2.78 -38.66 5.81
CA GLY A 76 -2.16 -37.50 5.26
C GLY A 76 -2.68 -36.22 5.89
N LEU A 77 -2.12 -35.86 7.03
CA LEU A 77 -2.35 -34.58 7.67
C LEU A 77 -1.77 -33.49 6.81
N ALA A 78 -2.61 -32.89 5.98
CA ALA A 78 -2.31 -31.58 5.45
C ALA A 78 -2.19 -30.62 6.63
N THR A 79 -1.03 -30.59 7.24
CA THR A 79 -0.78 -29.77 8.41
C THR A 79 -0.43 -28.38 7.94
N TYR A 80 -1.28 -27.41 8.30
CA TYR A 80 -0.99 -26.01 8.07
C TYR A 80 -0.12 -25.51 9.21
N PHE A 81 1.09 -25.03 8.88
CA PHE A 81 2.00 -24.40 9.82
C PHE A 81 1.96 -22.89 9.65
N TYR A 82 1.88 -22.19 10.76
CA TYR A 82 2.16 -20.76 10.77
C TYR A 82 3.67 -20.58 10.86
N HIS A 83 4.29 -20.34 9.72
CA HIS A 83 5.74 -20.22 9.61
C HIS A 83 6.15 -18.77 9.36
N ARG A 84 7.27 -18.39 9.97
CA ARG A 84 7.90 -17.10 9.68
C ARG A 84 9.15 -17.36 8.86
N PHE A 85 9.16 -16.92 7.62
CA PHE A 85 10.26 -17.11 6.65
C PHE A 85 11.50 -16.30 7.02
N ALA A 86 12.07 -16.58 8.20
CA ALA A 86 13.19 -15.82 8.76
C ALA A 86 14.46 -15.92 7.89
N ALA A 87 14.70 -17.07 7.25
CA ALA A 87 15.83 -17.25 6.35
C ALA A 87 15.76 -16.38 5.08
N ALA A 88 14.56 -16.03 4.64
CA ALA A 88 14.36 -15.12 3.51
C ALA A 88 14.66 -13.64 3.85
N GLY A 89 14.89 -13.34 5.13
CA GLY A 89 15.24 -12.00 5.60
C GLY A 89 14.04 -11.12 5.88
N ASN A 90 14.31 -9.85 6.13
CA ASN A 90 13.32 -8.84 6.42
C ASN A 90 12.64 -8.33 5.14
N ARG A 91 11.45 -7.77 5.29
CA ARG A 91 10.80 -7.00 4.24
C ARG A 91 11.22 -5.55 4.35
N ASP A 92 11.72 -5.00 3.29
CA ASP A 92 12.13 -3.61 3.21
C ASP A 92 11.21 -2.86 2.23
N ASN A 93 10.50 -1.84 2.71
CA ASN A 93 9.66 -0.99 1.90
C ASN A 93 10.28 0.41 1.78
N SER A 94 10.40 0.86 0.55
CA SER A 94 10.79 2.23 0.23
C SER A 94 9.63 2.93 -0.46
N THR A 95 9.32 4.14 -0.01
CA THR A 95 8.30 4.98 -0.64
C THR A 95 8.88 6.30 -1.08
N ASP A 96 8.50 6.75 -2.25
CA ASP A 96 8.80 8.07 -2.80
C ASP A 96 7.48 8.76 -3.13
N THR A 97 7.22 9.88 -2.46
CA THR A 97 6.02 10.68 -2.66
C THR A 97 6.40 12.06 -3.12
N THR A 98 5.86 12.47 -4.26
CA THR A 98 6.04 13.82 -4.78
C THR A 98 4.67 14.48 -4.92
N ASN A 99 4.54 15.67 -4.35
CA ASN A 99 3.36 16.50 -4.49
C ASN A 99 3.74 17.87 -5.05
N SER A 100 3.00 18.33 -6.05
CA SER A 100 3.13 19.67 -6.59
C SER A 100 1.76 20.30 -6.77
N ASP A 101 1.65 21.57 -6.44
CA ASP A 101 0.42 22.33 -6.55
C ASP A 101 0.76 23.73 -7.11
N PHE A 102 0.31 23.99 -8.31
CA PHE A 102 0.53 25.25 -9.01
C PHE A 102 -0.81 25.94 -9.18
N LEU A 103 -0.90 27.13 -8.63
CA LEU A 103 -2.07 27.99 -8.78
C LEU A 103 -1.62 29.33 -9.36
N VAL A 104 -2.32 29.82 -10.34
CA VAL A 104 -2.25 31.20 -10.78
C VAL A 104 -3.64 31.80 -10.73
N GLY A 105 -3.77 32.91 -10.06
CA GLY A 105 -5.03 33.60 -9.92
C GLY A 105 -4.87 35.11 -10.02
N PHE A 106 -5.94 35.76 -10.42
CA PHE A 106 -6.08 37.19 -10.56
C PHE A 106 -7.28 37.62 -9.73
N GLN A 107 -7.07 38.62 -8.91
CA GLN A 107 -8.14 39.25 -8.15
C GLN A 107 -8.08 40.76 -8.34
N GLY A 108 -9.22 41.38 -8.38
CA GLY A 108 -9.26 42.83 -8.52
C GLY A 108 -10.70 43.38 -8.53
N GLN A 109 -10.76 44.69 -8.56
CA GLN A 109 -12.02 45.44 -8.68
C GLN A 109 -12.25 45.85 -10.11
N LEU A 110 -13.44 45.51 -10.65
CA LEU A 110 -13.89 45.99 -11.95
C LEU A 110 -14.54 47.37 -11.83
N THR A 111 -15.27 47.58 -10.73
CA THR A 111 -15.88 48.89 -10.36
C THR A 111 -15.82 49.03 -8.84
N ASP A 112 -16.26 50.18 -8.33
CA ASP A 112 -16.32 50.41 -6.87
C ASP A 112 -17.19 49.41 -6.12
N THR A 113 -18.09 48.72 -6.81
CA THR A 113 -19.07 47.76 -6.25
C THR A 113 -18.91 46.32 -6.75
N ILE A 114 -18.00 46.08 -7.71
CA ILE A 114 -17.82 44.75 -8.32
C ILE A 114 -16.36 44.32 -8.19
N SER A 115 -16.13 43.20 -7.53
CA SER A 115 -14.82 42.53 -7.49
C SER A 115 -14.86 41.15 -8.15
N VAL A 116 -13.74 40.74 -8.69
CA VAL A 116 -13.56 39.45 -9.35
C VAL A 116 -12.35 38.72 -8.82
N ASP A 117 -12.45 37.41 -8.81
CA ASP A 117 -11.35 36.49 -8.53
C ASP A 117 -11.46 35.31 -9.48
N PHE A 118 -10.44 35.07 -10.28
CA PHE A 118 -10.42 33.94 -11.20
C PHE A 118 -9.02 33.36 -11.32
N GLY A 119 -8.94 32.08 -11.63
CA GLY A 119 -7.66 31.42 -11.72
C GLY A 119 -7.71 30.03 -12.30
N ALA A 120 -6.52 29.46 -12.38
CA ALA A 120 -6.32 28.07 -12.76
C ALA A 120 -5.36 27.39 -11.77
N ARG A 121 -5.65 26.15 -11.44
CA ARG A 121 -4.87 25.32 -10.53
C ARG A 121 -4.52 24.00 -11.19
N ARG A 122 -3.32 23.54 -10.96
CA ARG A 122 -2.87 22.20 -11.36
C ARG A 122 -2.18 21.53 -10.19
N THR A 123 -2.79 20.44 -9.73
CA THR A 123 -2.23 19.59 -8.67
C THR A 123 -1.73 18.29 -9.26
N SER A 124 -0.60 17.80 -8.80
CA SER A 124 -0.08 16.48 -9.12
C SER A 124 0.46 15.83 -7.87
N TYR A 125 0.00 14.61 -7.61
CA TYR A 125 0.49 13.75 -6.55
C TYR A 125 0.98 12.46 -7.18
N LYS A 126 2.19 12.02 -6.85
CA LYS A 126 2.78 10.77 -7.28
C LYS A 126 3.28 10.01 -6.06
N TYR A 127 2.92 8.74 -5.99
CA TYR A 127 3.36 7.80 -4.96
C TYR A 127 3.97 6.59 -5.64
N ILE A 128 5.19 6.25 -5.24
CA ILE A 128 5.88 5.03 -5.66
C ILE A 128 6.23 4.26 -4.41
N GLU A 129 5.92 2.98 -4.40
CA GLU A 129 6.33 2.05 -3.35
C GLU A 129 7.07 0.88 -3.99
N VAL A 130 8.18 0.49 -3.38
CA VAL A 130 8.95 -0.70 -3.73
C VAL A 130 9.18 -1.50 -2.45
N GLY A 131 8.66 -2.71 -2.43
CA GLY A 131 8.79 -3.65 -1.33
C GLY A 131 9.69 -4.83 -1.73
N ASN A 132 10.75 -5.07 -0.97
CA ASN A 132 11.65 -6.19 -1.18
C ASN A 132 11.46 -7.26 -0.10
N GLY A 133 11.82 -8.51 -0.40
CA GLY A 133 11.77 -9.61 0.55
C GLY A 133 10.36 -10.14 0.82
N TYR A 134 9.44 -9.96 -0.09
CA TYR A 134 8.10 -10.54 -0.03
C TYR A 134 8.12 -11.98 -0.51
N VAL A 135 7.37 -12.84 0.16
CA VAL A 135 7.31 -14.28 -0.14
C VAL A 135 6.11 -14.57 -1.04
N ILE A 136 6.36 -15.25 -2.14
CA ILE A 136 5.33 -15.78 -3.03
C ILE A 136 4.87 -17.12 -2.47
N ALA A 137 3.67 -17.16 -1.91
CA ALA A 137 3.17 -18.32 -1.15
C ALA A 137 3.18 -19.62 -1.94
N SER A 138 2.79 -19.60 -3.22
CA SER A 138 2.78 -20.78 -4.08
C SER A 138 4.18 -21.35 -4.31
N LEU A 139 5.17 -20.50 -4.56
CA LEU A 139 6.56 -20.91 -4.77
C LEU A 139 7.23 -21.35 -3.46
N ALA A 140 6.91 -20.71 -2.35
CA ALA A 140 7.38 -21.12 -1.04
C ALA A 140 6.82 -22.49 -0.65
N ASN A 141 5.54 -22.76 -0.90
CA ASN A 141 4.94 -24.08 -0.71
C ASN A 141 5.60 -25.12 -1.61
N GLN A 142 5.87 -24.80 -2.87
CA GLN A 142 6.58 -25.70 -3.78
C GLN A 142 8.00 -26.01 -3.26
N ALA A 143 8.72 -25.04 -2.74
CA ALA A 143 10.06 -25.26 -2.16
C ALA A 143 10.02 -26.12 -0.89
N VAL A 144 8.94 -26.01 -0.09
CA VAL A 144 8.70 -26.91 1.05
C VAL A 144 8.38 -28.33 0.55
N ASP A 145 7.52 -28.43 -0.44
CA ASP A 145 7.06 -29.72 -0.99
C ASP A 145 8.21 -30.49 -1.69
N SER A 146 9.14 -29.78 -2.35
CA SER A 146 10.32 -30.40 -2.98
C SER A 146 11.45 -30.72 -2.00
N GLY A 147 11.44 -30.08 -0.83
CA GLY A 147 12.49 -30.23 0.16
C GLY A 147 13.65 -29.28 0.07
N ASP A 148 13.56 -28.37 -0.85
CA ASP A 148 14.59 -27.34 -0.99
C ASP A 148 14.54 -26.32 0.16
N TYR A 149 13.37 -26.21 0.81
CA TYR A 149 13.16 -25.38 2.00
C TYR A 149 12.56 -26.18 3.15
N MET A 150 13.35 -26.46 4.16
CA MET A 150 12.95 -27.28 5.31
C MET A 150 12.45 -26.41 6.46
N LEU A 151 11.23 -26.67 6.96
CA LEU A 151 10.62 -25.90 8.06
C LEU A 151 11.34 -26.09 9.40
N ASN A 152 11.99 -27.24 9.60
CA ASN A 152 12.80 -27.56 10.79
C ASN A 152 14.24 -27.03 10.71
N ASP A 153 14.74 -26.75 9.49
CA ASP A 153 16.04 -26.13 9.24
C ASP A 153 15.96 -25.07 8.15
N PRO A 154 15.23 -23.95 8.38
CA PRO A 154 14.98 -22.94 7.35
C PRO A 154 16.27 -22.22 6.90
N PHE A 155 17.30 -22.18 7.75
CA PHE A 155 18.58 -21.54 7.43
C PHE A 155 19.54 -22.45 6.67
N GLY A 156 19.23 -23.74 6.55
CA GLY A 156 19.94 -24.69 5.69
C GLY A 156 19.63 -24.50 4.20
N ALA A 157 18.55 -23.80 3.85
CA ALA A 157 18.22 -23.51 2.47
C ALA A 157 19.26 -22.60 1.80
N ASP A 158 19.60 -22.92 0.56
CA ASP A 158 20.55 -22.12 -0.20
C ASP A 158 19.97 -20.79 -0.68
N ALA A 159 20.86 -19.88 -1.10
CA ALA A 159 20.46 -18.55 -1.56
C ALA A 159 19.63 -18.58 -2.86
N ALA A 160 19.76 -19.60 -3.69
CA ALA A 160 19.00 -19.75 -4.93
C ALA A 160 17.55 -20.12 -4.62
N THR A 161 17.36 -21.06 -3.71
CA THR A 161 16.04 -21.46 -3.19
C THR A 161 15.33 -20.26 -2.55
N LEU A 162 15.98 -19.52 -1.66
CA LEU A 162 15.38 -18.35 -1.00
C LEU A 162 14.98 -17.26 -2.01
N LYS A 163 15.81 -17.02 -3.03
CA LYS A 163 15.49 -16.10 -4.12
C LYS A 163 14.38 -16.62 -5.02
N GLY A 164 14.24 -17.92 -5.15
CA GLY A 164 13.24 -18.58 -5.99
C GLY A 164 11.81 -18.27 -5.56
N PHE A 165 11.55 -18.08 -4.27
CA PHE A 165 10.23 -17.79 -3.75
C PHE A 165 10.07 -16.37 -3.14
N THR A 166 11.12 -15.53 -3.20
CA THR A 166 11.02 -14.13 -2.79
C THR A 166 10.88 -13.21 -3.99
N ALA A 167 10.21 -12.09 -3.77
CA ALA A 167 9.95 -11.12 -4.82
C ALA A 167 10.11 -9.68 -4.33
N THR A 168 10.34 -8.81 -5.30
CA THR A 168 10.15 -7.37 -5.16
C THR A 168 8.77 -7.04 -5.69
N ILE A 169 7.97 -6.34 -4.89
CA ILE A 169 6.65 -5.85 -5.27
C ILE A 169 6.69 -4.34 -5.46
N GLY A 170 5.79 -3.82 -6.27
CA GLY A 170 5.73 -2.41 -6.58
C GLY A 170 4.30 -1.88 -6.71
N ARG A 171 4.15 -0.62 -6.30
CA ARG A 171 2.93 0.16 -6.49
C ARG A 171 3.28 1.53 -7.02
N ASN A 172 2.57 1.96 -8.04
CA ASN A 172 2.71 3.29 -8.63
C ASN A 172 1.33 3.93 -8.74
N SER A 173 1.12 4.96 -7.94
CA SER A 173 -0.15 5.68 -7.92
C SER A 173 0.09 7.13 -8.32
N PHE A 174 -0.84 7.70 -9.06
CA PHE A 174 -0.85 9.12 -9.28
C PHE A 174 -2.27 9.69 -9.24
N TYR A 175 -2.33 10.92 -8.79
CA TYR A 175 -3.50 11.78 -8.89
C TYR A 175 -3.10 13.08 -9.56
N LYS A 176 -3.90 13.53 -10.50
CA LYS A 176 -3.73 14.82 -11.17
C LYS A 176 -5.07 15.51 -11.20
N SER A 177 -5.05 16.80 -10.90
CA SER A 177 -6.21 17.66 -11.00
C SER A 177 -5.87 18.90 -11.81
N ALA A 178 -6.76 19.32 -12.67
CA ALA A 178 -6.70 20.59 -13.35
C ALA A 178 -8.05 21.31 -13.14
N GLU A 179 -7.97 22.54 -12.68
CA GLU A 179 -9.13 23.33 -12.26
C GLU A 179 -9.02 24.73 -12.85
N VAL A 180 -10.14 25.27 -13.27
CA VAL A 180 -10.32 26.69 -13.55
C VAL A 180 -11.54 27.18 -12.77
N PHE A 181 -11.43 28.35 -12.16
CA PHE A 181 -12.48 28.92 -11.35
C PHE A 181 -12.62 30.41 -11.59
N GLY A 182 -13.79 30.92 -11.28
CA GLY A 182 -14.06 32.34 -11.32
C GLY A 182 -15.20 32.72 -10.38
N ASN A 183 -15.01 33.79 -9.64
CA ASN A 183 -15.98 34.35 -8.72
C ASN A 183 -16.16 35.82 -9.02
N VAL A 184 -17.39 36.29 -8.94
CA VAL A 184 -17.76 37.71 -9.00
C VAL A 184 -18.50 38.05 -7.72
N SER A 185 -18.02 39.04 -7.03
CA SER A 185 -18.67 39.60 -5.84
C SER A 185 -19.18 40.98 -6.16
N PHE A 186 -20.40 41.30 -5.77
CA PHE A 186 -21.01 42.58 -6.02
C PHE A 186 -21.93 43.05 -4.88
N ASP A 187 -21.87 44.32 -4.62
CA ASP A 187 -22.71 44.99 -3.65
C ASP A 187 -24.14 45.09 -4.14
N LEU A 188 -25.11 44.78 -3.28
CA LEU A 188 -26.52 44.76 -3.62
C LEU A 188 -27.22 46.05 -3.15
N PHE A 189 -27.24 46.23 -1.84
CA PHE A 189 -27.92 47.37 -1.21
C PHE A 189 -27.36 47.63 0.19
N GLU A 190 -27.54 48.82 0.67
CA GLU A 190 -27.14 49.24 2.01
C GLU A 190 -28.26 48.91 3.01
N MET A 191 -27.85 48.37 4.15
CA MET A 191 -28.68 48.07 5.31
C MET A 191 -28.17 48.80 6.55
N GLY A 192 -28.95 48.91 7.60
CA GLY A 192 -28.58 49.56 8.83
C GLY A 192 -27.33 49.00 9.54
N GLY A 193 -26.86 47.83 9.13
CA GLY A 193 -25.68 47.16 9.62
C GLY A 193 -24.50 47.09 8.62
N GLY A 194 -24.63 47.67 7.43
CA GLY A 194 -23.62 47.64 6.37
C GLY A 194 -24.18 47.25 5.00
N ILE A 195 -23.26 47.12 4.04
CA ILE A 195 -23.60 46.79 2.63
C ILE A 195 -23.84 45.27 2.52
N SER A 196 -24.99 44.91 1.92
CA SER A 196 -25.29 43.54 1.51
C SER A 196 -24.49 43.18 0.27
N ASN A 197 -23.79 42.06 0.30
CA ASN A 197 -22.93 41.59 -0.79
C ASN A 197 -23.40 40.22 -1.29
N ALA A 198 -23.34 39.98 -2.60
CA ALA A 198 -23.56 38.67 -3.19
C ALA A 198 -22.34 38.19 -3.95
N VAL A 199 -22.12 36.90 -3.91
CA VAL A 199 -21.03 36.23 -4.64
C VAL A 199 -21.64 35.15 -5.54
N VAL A 200 -21.22 35.15 -6.80
CA VAL A 200 -21.54 34.10 -7.76
C VAL A 200 -20.24 33.57 -8.32
N GLY A 201 -20.10 32.24 -8.31
CA GLY A 201 -18.91 31.59 -8.81
C GLY A 201 -19.20 30.38 -9.68
N ALA A 202 -18.26 30.02 -10.50
CA ALA A 202 -18.25 28.78 -11.27
C ALA A 202 -16.85 28.15 -11.23
N GLU A 203 -16.84 26.84 -11.24
CA GLU A 203 -15.62 26.01 -11.25
C GLU A 203 -15.80 24.90 -12.27
N TYR A 204 -14.75 24.62 -13.02
CA TYR A 204 -14.62 23.41 -13.81
C TYR A 204 -13.34 22.67 -13.38
N ARG A 205 -13.47 21.38 -13.03
CA ARG A 205 -12.37 20.54 -12.58
C ARG A 205 -12.35 19.21 -13.31
N GLU A 206 -11.18 18.79 -13.72
CA GLU A 206 -10.89 17.46 -14.25
C GLU A 206 -9.93 16.75 -13.33
N ASP A 207 -10.35 15.59 -12.82
CA ASP A 207 -9.55 14.74 -11.94
C ASP A 207 -9.17 13.45 -12.67
N ARG A 208 -7.90 13.03 -12.52
CA ARG A 208 -7.39 11.76 -13.03
C ARG A 208 -6.68 11.03 -11.91
N PHE A 209 -7.13 9.83 -11.67
CA PHE A 209 -6.53 8.93 -10.69
C PHE A 209 -6.13 7.62 -11.37
N GLN A 210 -4.97 7.09 -11.01
CA GLN A 210 -4.51 5.77 -11.40
C GLN A 210 -3.76 5.14 -10.25
N ASP A 211 -4.00 3.86 -10.00
CA ASP A 211 -3.31 3.05 -9.03
C ASP A 211 -2.92 1.72 -9.69
N VAL A 212 -1.63 1.49 -9.84
CA VAL A 212 -1.08 0.33 -10.55
C VAL A 212 -0.20 -0.45 -9.59
N TYR A 213 -0.56 -1.70 -9.41
CA TYR A 213 0.24 -2.70 -8.72
C TYR A 213 1.01 -3.53 -9.74
N ASP A 214 2.12 -4.13 -9.32
CA ASP A 214 2.80 -5.14 -10.12
C ASP A 214 1.93 -6.41 -10.31
N SER A 215 2.34 -7.27 -11.25
CA SER A 215 1.58 -8.47 -11.60
C SER A 215 1.47 -9.50 -10.47
N LEU A 216 2.43 -9.53 -9.55
CA LEU A 216 2.42 -10.45 -8.42
C LEU A 216 1.44 -10.00 -7.32
N SER A 217 1.23 -8.70 -7.19
CA SER A 217 0.29 -8.12 -6.23
C SER A 217 -1.17 -8.13 -6.71
N GLN A 218 -1.40 -8.49 -7.99
CA GLN A 218 -2.73 -8.58 -8.60
C GLN A 218 -3.25 -10.02 -8.75
N ALA A 219 -2.42 -11.03 -8.42
CA ALA A 219 -2.71 -12.45 -8.59
C ALA A 219 -3.48 -13.04 -7.40
#